data_bb63ca4c71e184d74cf91644d9f7443d
#
_entry.id   bb63ca4c71e184d74cf91644d9f7443d
#
_cell.length_a   1.000
_cell.length_b   1.000
_cell.length_c   1.000
_cell.angle_alpha   90.00
_cell.angle_beta   90.00
_cell.angle_gamma   90.00
#
_symmetry.space_group_name_H-M   'P 1'
#
loop_
_entity.id
_entity.type
_entity.pdbx_description
1 polymer ?
#
loop_
_entity_poly.entity_id
_entity_poly.type
_entity_poly.pdbx_seq_one_letter_code
_entity_poly.pdbx_strand_id
1 'polypeptide(L)'
;MKRMKKLGLSSLAMVIMSCGFLTSSVFGAWEFWEPHTYFNSTNWAKADGYSNGGMFNCTWRANNVSFTADGKLRLALTSPSYDKFDGGELRSVNKYGYGKYEVSMKPAKNTGIVSSFFTYTGPSDGTPWDEIDIEFLGKDTTKVQFNYFTNGVGGHEKIINLGFDASQGYHTYAFNWQAGSIKWYVDGVLKHTATSNIPTHAGKMMMNIWNGTGVDSWLGAYNGANPLYAYYDWTKYTSN
;
A
#
# COMPACT_ATOMS: atom_id res chain seq x y z
N MET A 1 54.77 -71.95 40.24
CA MET A 1 54.79 -71.02 39.12
C MET A 1 53.34 -70.79 38.61
N LYS A 2 52.70 -69.71 39.05
CA LYS A 2 51.30 -69.38 38.64
C LYS A 2 51.33 -68.28 37.55
N ARG A 3 50.80 -68.55 36.37
CA ARG A 3 50.66 -67.61 35.28
C ARG A 3 49.51 -66.68 35.62
N MET A 4 49.78 -65.39 35.68
CA MET A 4 48.73 -64.31 35.71
C MET A 4 48.20 -64.05 34.37
N LYS A 5 46.87 -64.12 34.17
CA LYS A 5 46.14 -63.70 32.96
C LYS A 5 45.93 -62.20 33.05
N LYS A 6 46.33 -61.48 31.98
CA LYS A 6 45.97 -60.04 31.78
C LYS A 6 44.57 -59.97 31.31
N LEU A 7 43.70 -59.22 32.02
CA LEU A 7 42.41 -58.75 31.48
C LEU A 7 42.63 -57.50 30.62
N GLY A 8 42.14 -57.59 29.42
CA GLY A 8 42.08 -56.44 28.51
C GLY A 8 40.90 -55.54 28.85
N LEU A 9 41.18 -54.26 29.07
CA LEU A 9 40.15 -53.22 29.14
C LEU A 9 39.69 -52.90 27.69
N SER A 10 38.43 -53.14 27.40
CA SER A 10 37.76 -52.61 26.18
C SER A 10 37.32 -51.17 26.46
N SER A 11 37.92 -50.24 25.73
CA SER A 11 37.51 -48.84 25.73
C SER A 11 36.19 -48.66 24.97
N LEU A 12 35.14 -48.33 25.70
CA LEU A 12 33.85 -47.96 25.12
C LEU A 12 33.92 -46.48 24.71
N ALA A 13 34.04 -46.21 23.41
CA ALA A 13 33.98 -44.87 22.88
C ALA A 13 32.53 -44.37 22.91
N MET A 14 32.26 -43.41 23.80
CA MET A 14 30.99 -42.72 23.90
C MET A 14 30.94 -41.65 22.80
N VAL A 15 30.17 -41.90 21.74
CA VAL A 15 29.87 -40.87 20.72
C VAL A 15 28.85 -39.90 21.30
N ILE A 16 29.30 -38.70 21.70
CA ILE A 16 28.40 -37.61 22.06
C ILE A 16 27.88 -36.97 20.78
N MET A 17 26.66 -37.32 20.41
CA MET A 17 25.91 -36.64 19.35
C MET A 17 25.47 -35.28 19.87
N SER A 18 26.23 -34.22 19.56
CA SER A 18 25.81 -32.85 19.83
C SER A 18 24.65 -32.48 18.88
N CYS A 19 23.44 -32.56 19.41
CA CYS A 19 22.28 -32.02 18.74
C CYS A 19 22.37 -30.47 18.78
N GLY A 20 22.90 -29.87 17.72
CA GLY A 20 22.94 -28.43 17.56
C GLY A 20 21.50 -27.94 17.39
N PHE A 21 20.92 -27.36 18.43
CA PHE A 21 19.71 -26.57 18.29
C PHE A 21 20.06 -25.32 17.47
N LEU A 22 19.66 -25.31 16.19
CA LEU A 22 19.58 -24.10 15.39
C LEU A 22 18.48 -23.23 16.01
N THR A 23 18.85 -22.32 16.89
CA THR A 23 17.96 -21.25 17.30
C THR A 23 17.78 -20.34 16.10
N SER A 24 16.72 -20.53 15.32
CA SER A 24 16.24 -19.51 14.41
C SER A 24 15.85 -18.31 15.28
N SER A 25 16.64 -17.23 15.22
CA SER A 25 16.22 -15.94 15.74
C SER A 25 14.98 -15.53 14.95
N VAL A 26 13.81 -15.65 15.57
CA VAL A 26 12.58 -15.03 15.06
C VAL A 26 12.81 -13.53 15.24
N PHE A 27 13.29 -12.85 14.19
CA PHE A 27 13.21 -11.39 14.14
C PHE A 27 11.71 -11.07 14.18
N GLY A 28 11.26 -10.35 15.22
CA GLY A 28 9.89 -9.88 15.32
C GLY A 28 9.53 -9.10 14.07
N ALA A 29 8.28 -9.18 13.62
CA ALA A 29 7.81 -8.39 12.49
C ALA A 29 8.12 -6.91 12.74
N TRP A 30 8.77 -6.24 11.76
CA TRP A 30 9.02 -4.81 11.84
C TRP A 30 7.74 -4.07 11.49
N GLU A 31 7.40 -3.06 12.30
CA GLU A 31 6.19 -2.26 12.16
C GLU A 31 6.54 -0.80 11.92
N PHE A 32 5.87 -0.18 10.96
CA PHE A 32 5.86 1.26 10.72
C PHE A 32 4.43 1.76 10.88
N TRP A 33 4.23 2.77 11.71
CA TRP A 33 2.95 3.42 11.92
C TRP A 33 3.09 4.93 11.85
N GLU A 34 2.22 5.57 11.05
CA GLU A 34 2.20 7.03 10.85
C GLU A 34 0.78 7.56 11.12
N PRO A 35 0.58 8.35 12.16
CA PRO A 35 -0.74 8.88 12.55
C PRO A 35 -1.18 10.09 11.72
N HIS A 36 -0.39 10.58 10.78
CA HIS A 36 -0.66 11.73 9.91
C HIS A 36 -1.10 13.02 10.64
N THR A 37 -0.63 13.24 11.86
CA THR A 37 -0.96 14.45 12.64
C THR A 37 -0.24 15.71 12.14
N TYR A 38 0.86 15.53 11.44
CA TYR A 38 1.68 16.59 10.82
C TYR A 38 2.51 16.02 9.67
N PHE A 39 3.15 16.90 8.91
CA PHE A 39 4.07 16.46 7.84
C PHE A 39 5.39 15.96 8.41
N ASN A 40 5.60 14.68 8.33
CA ASN A 40 6.86 14.02 8.70
C ASN A 40 7.73 13.82 7.45
N SER A 41 8.63 14.77 7.17
CA SER A 41 9.51 14.73 5.99
C SER A 41 10.58 13.63 6.02
N THR A 42 10.82 12.99 7.16
CA THR A 42 11.70 11.82 7.25
C THR A 42 11.06 10.60 6.59
N ASN A 43 9.74 10.47 6.72
CA ASN A 43 8.98 9.31 6.25
C ASN A 43 8.29 9.56 4.91
N TRP A 44 7.93 10.83 4.61
CA TRP A 44 7.05 11.18 3.51
C TRP A 44 7.57 12.31 2.65
N ALA A 45 7.25 12.26 1.36
CA ALA A 45 7.49 13.30 0.38
C ALA A 45 6.16 13.69 -0.31
N LYS A 46 5.97 14.99 -0.51
CA LYS A 46 4.86 15.54 -1.30
C LYS A 46 5.26 15.58 -2.78
N ALA A 47 4.41 15.11 -3.67
CA ALA A 47 4.59 15.30 -5.10
C ALA A 47 4.35 16.78 -5.46
N ASP A 48 5.19 17.35 -6.32
CA ASP A 48 5.09 18.75 -6.72
C ASP A 48 5.64 19.01 -8.12
N GLY A 49 4.90 19.82 -8.91
CA GLY A 49 5.38 20.41 -10.16
C GLY A 49 5.34 19.52 -11.39
N TYR A 50 4.72 18.34 -11.36
CA TYR A 50 4.61 17.43 -12.50
C TYR A 50 3.24 16.74 -12.58
N SER A 51 2.94 16.16 -13.74
CA SER A 51 1.78 15.29 -13.99
C SER A 51 2.27 13.93 -14.44
N ASN A 52 1.52 12.86 -14.11
CA ASN A 52 1.77 11.53 -14.65
C ASN A 52 1.40 11.45 -16.16
N GLY A 53 0.62 12.42 -16.66
CA GLY A 53 0.13 12.41 -18.05
C GLY A 53 -0.93 11.32 -18.29
N GLY A 54 -1.19 11.00 -19.56
CA GLY A 54 -2.18 9.99 -19.92
C GLY A 54 -3.57 10.34 -19.38
N MET A 55 -4.12 9.48 -18.53
CA MET A 55 -5.44 9.66 -17.95
C MET A 55 -5.48 10.65 -16.76
N PHE A 56 -4.34 11.04 -16.20
CA PHE A 56 -4.25 11.98 -15.07
C PHE A 56 -4.41 13.43 -15.58
N ASN A 57 -5.54 14.06 -15.27
CA ASN A 57 -5.83 15.43 -15.68
C ASN A 57 -5.52 16.44 -14.57
N CYS A 58 -4.42 16.25 -13.87
CA CYS A 58 -3.96 17.18 -12.86
C CYS A 58 -2.43 17.31 -12.83
N THR A 59 -1.97 18.42 -12.26
CA THR A 59 -0.58 18.60 -11.85
C THR A 59 -0.51 18.34 -10.34
N TRP A 60 0.45 17.52 -9.90
CA TRP A 60 0.70 17.33 -8.48
C TRP A 60 1.22 18.61 -7.85
N ARG A 61 0.64 18.99 -6.69
CA ARG A 61 1.03 20.18 -5.96
C ARG A 61 1.23 19.89 -4.47
N ALA A 62 2.40 20.27 -3.94
CA ALA A 62 2.72 20.12 -2.52
C ALA A 62 1.70 20.85 -1.62
N ASN A 63 1.13 21.99 -2.09
CA ASN A 63 0.10 22.74 -1.37
C ASN A 63 -1.25 22.01 -1.29
N ASN A 64 -1.49 21.02 -2.14
CA ASN A 64 -2.67 20.15 -2.11
C ASN A 64 -2.51 18.98 -1.10
N VAL A 65 -1.36 18.92 -0.41
CA VAL A 65 -1.09 17.99 0.69
C VAL A 65 -0.99 18.78 1.99
N SER A 66 -2.01 18.71 2.81
CA SER A 66 -2.13 19.47 4.06
C SER A 66 -2.56 18.55 5.23
N PHE A 67 -2.50 19.10 6.45
CA PHE A 67 -2.91 18.40 7.65
C PHE A 67 -3.97 19.24 8.36
N THR A 68 -5.05 18.60 8.82
CA THR A 68 -6.16 19.27 9.50
C THR A 68 -5.82 19.52 10.97
N ALA A 69 -6.55 20.42 11.61
CA ALA A 69 -6.33 20.73 13.03
C ALA A 69 -6.61 19.55 13.97
N ASP A 70 -7.47 18.61 13.54
CA ASP A 70 -7.77 17.37 14.24
C ASP A 70 -6.83 16.20 13.85
N GLY A 71 -5.70 16.52 13.18
CA GLY A 71 -4.62 15.58 12.95
C GLY A 71 -4.91 14.55 11.86
N LYS A 72 -5.44 14.97 10.70
CA LYS A 72 -5.65 14.11 9.53
C LYS A 72 -4.87 14.64 8.33
N LEU A 73 -4.27 13.75 7.55
CA LEU A 73 -3.81 14.11 6.21
C LEU A 73 -5.02 14.44 5.35
N ARG A 74 -4.96 15.57 4.66
CA ARG A 74 -5.95 16.01 3.68
C ARG A 74 -5.27 16.18 2.33
N LEU A 75 -5.69 15.40 1.35
CA LEU A 75 -5.33 15.55 -0.05
C LEU A 75 -6.46 16.28 -0.77
N ALA A 76 -6.11 17.31 -1.55
CA ALA A 76 -7.06 18.15 -2.26
C ALA A 76 -6.95 17.95 -3.76
N LEU A 77 -8.09 18.02 -4.44
CA LEU A 77 -8.21 18.31 -5.88
C LEU A 77 -8.79 19.70 -6.01
N THR A 78 -8.04 20.61 -6.65
CA THR A 78 -8.38 22.03 -6.80
C THR A 78 -8.27 22.45 -8.26
N SER A 79 -8.85 23.60 -8.60
CA SER A 79 -8.72 24.21 -9.92
C SER A 79 -8.15 25.61 -9.77
N PRO A 80 -6.88 25.85 -10.13
CA PRO A 80 -6.28 27.17 -10.07
C PRO A 80 -6.80 28.11 -11.19
N SER A 81 -7.33 27.56 -12.28
CA SER A 81 -7.95 28.30 -13.37
C SER A 81 -8.82 27.36 -14.21
N TYR A 82 -9.60 27.92 -15.12
CA TYR A 82 -10.43 27.14 -16.05
C TYR A 82 -9.60 26.04 -16.74
N ASP A 83 -10.13 24.82 -16.78
CA ASP A 83 -9.54 23.60 -17.39
C ASP A 83 -8.15 23.19 -16.85
N LYS A 84 -7.69 23.76 -15.73
CA LYS A 84 -6.47 23.31 -15.05
C LYS A 84 -6.82 22.77 -13.68
N PHE A 85 -6.23 21.64 -13.33
CA PHE A 85 -6.48 20.97 -12.05
C PHE A 85 -5.16 20.65 -11.36
N ASP A 86 -5.17 20.79 -10.05
CA ASP A 86 -4.07 20.45 -9.17
C ASP A 86 -4.50 19.32 -8.23
N GLY A 87 -3.77 18.21 -8.23
CA GLY A 87 -3.99 17.05 -7.36
C GLY A 87 -3.05 17.04 -6.17
N GLY A 88 -3.43 16.31 -5.13
CA GLY A 88 -2.58 16.04 -3.97
C GLY A 88 -2.05 14.60 -4.00
N GLU A 89 -0.74 14.42 -3.82
CA GLU A 89 -0.12 13.11 -3.67
C GLU A 89 0.94 13.12 -2.57
N LEU A 90 0.85 12.14 -1.66
CA LEU A 90 1.85 11.86 -0.63
C LEU A 90 2.43 10.47 -0.87
N ARG A 91 3.77 10.35 -0.79
CA ARG A 91 4.47 9.08 -1.00
C ARG A 91 5.53 8.86 0.07
N SER A 92 5.74 7.61 0.47
CA SER A 92 6.81 7.29 1.41
C SER A 92 8.19 7.55 0.80
N VAL A 93 9.14 7.94 1.65
CA VAL A 93 10.56 8.07 1.27
C VAL A 93 11.15 6.68 1.02
N ASN A 94 10.86 5.74 1.91
CA ASN A 94 11.33 4.37 1.82
C ASN A 94 10.39 3.50 0.97
N LYS A 95 10.96 2.42 0.40
CA LYS A 95 10.22 1.34 -0.24
C LYS A 95 10.00 0.21 0.75
N TYR A 96 8.87 -0.47 0.63
CA TYR A 96 8.46 -1.59 1.47
C TYR A 96 8.15 -2.79 0.60
N GLY A 97 8.48 -3.99 1.08
CA GLY A 97 8.28 -5.26 0.40
C GLY A 97 7.06 -6.03 0.90
N TYR A 98 7.16 -7.35 0.90
CA TYR A 98 6.10 -8.21 1.42
C TYR A 98 5.72 -7.85 2.85
N GLY A 99 4.42 -7.76 3.10
CA GLY A 99 3.89 -7.35 4.38
C GLY A 99 2.43 -6.95 4.31
N LYS A 100 1.88 -6.55 5.45
CA LYS A 100 0.53 -6.01 5.55
C LYS A 100 0.58 -4.49 5.54
N TYR A 101 -0.16 -3.90 4.63
CA TYR A 101 -0.36 -2.46 4.43
C TYR A 101 -1.77 -2.10 4.85
N GLU A 102 -1.92 -1.11 5.71
CA GLU A 102 -3.19 -0.71 6.28
C GLU A 102 -3.32 0.81 6.25
N VAL A 103 -4.51 1.29 5.98
CA VAL A 103 -4.85 2.71 5.96
C VAL A 103 -6.23 2.93 6.56
N SER A 104 -6.38 3.96 7.38
CA SER A 104 -7.68 4.50 7.76
C SER A 104 -7.93 5.72 6.89
N MET A 105 -8.92 5.64 5.98
CA MET A 105 -9.20 6.74 5.03
C MET A 105 -10.69 6.96 4.81
N LYS A 106 -11.00 8.19 4.38
CA LYS A 106 -12.30 8.65 3.90
C LYS A 106 -12.12 9.25 2.51
N PRO A 107 -12.54 8.57 1.43
CA PRO A 107 -12.37 9.03 0.07
C PRO A 107 -13.28 10.20 -0.29
N ALA A 108 -12.91 10.96 -1.31
CA ALA A 108 -13.75 11.98 -1.91
C ALA A 108 -14.87 11.35 -2.76
N LYS A 109 -16.05 11.98 -2.76
CA LYS A 109 -17.19 11.59 -3.59
C LYS A 109 -17.44 12.62 -4.67
N ASN A 110 -17.22 12.28 -5.91
CA ASN A 110 -17.59 13.03 -7.11
C ASN A 110 -17.36 12.17 -8.35
N THR A 111 -18.12 12.37 -9.42
CA THR A 111 -17.84 11.72 -10.70
C THR A 111 -16.49 12.16 -11.26
N GLY A 112 -15.79 11.27 -11.96
CA GLY A 112 -14.56 11.57 -12.70
C GLY A 112 -13.30 11.69 -11.85
N ILE A 113 -13.29 11.22 -10.58
CA ILE A 113 -12.13 11.29 -9.70
C ILE A 113 -11.77 9.93 -9.09
N VAL A 114 -10.52 9.82 -8.65
CA VAL A 114 -10.02 8.70 -7.82
C VAL A 114 -9.43 9.24 -6.52
N SER A 115 -9.66 8.52 -5.42
CA SER A 115 -8.91 8.62 -4.17
C SER A 115 -8.31 7.25 -3.86
N SER A 116 -7.01 7.16 -3.56
CA SER A 116 -6.33 5.87 -3.47
C SER A 116 -5.35 5.73 -2.31
N PHE A 117 -5.07 4.47 -1.95
CA PHE A 117 -3.92 4.02 -1.19
C PHE A 117 -3.31 2.83 -1.91
N PHE A 118 -2.02 2.89 -2.22
CA PHE A 118 -1.37 1.90 -3.08
C PHE A 118 0.13 1.77 -2.80
N THR A 119 0.75 0.74 -3.35
CA THR A 119 2.21 0.67 -3.49
C THR A 119 2.59 0.84 -4.95
N TYR A 120 3.71 1.51 -5.21
CA TYR A 120 4.23 1.69 -6.55
C TYR A 120 5.75 1.62 -6.58
N THR A 121 6.26 0.95 -7.60
CA THR A 121 7.64 1.08 -8.10
C THR A 121 7.62 0.93 -9.61
N GLY A 122 8.60 1.51 -10.31
CA GLY A 122 8.60 1.48 -11.78
C GLY A 122 9.89 1.99 -12.39
N PRO A 123 9.90 2.28 -13.70
CA PRO A 123 11.10 2.69 -14.45
C PRO A 123 11.85 3.89 -13.85
N SER A 124 11.14 4.86 -13.27
CA SER A 124 11.76 5.99 -12.57
C SER A 124 12.54 5.59 -11.31
N ASP A 125 12.22 4.41 -10.76
CA ASP A 125 12.89 3.81 -9.60
C ASP A 125 13.93 2.74 -9.99
N GLY A 126 14.15 2.52 -11.29
CA GLY A 126 15.05 1.50 -11.84
C GLY A 126 14.51 0.08 -11.73
N THR A 127 13.19 -0.10 -11.63
CA THR A 127 12.52 -1.41 -11.53
C THR A 127 11.46 -1.55 -12.61
N PRO A 128 11.00 -2.78 -12.93
CA PRO A 128 9.73 -2.97 -13.62
C PRO A 128 8.57 -2.30 -12.85
N TRP A 129 7.48 -1.99 -13.53
CA TRP A 129 6.29 -1.44 -12.89
C TRP A 129 5.54 -2.54 -12.13
N ASP A 130 5.61 -2.48 -10.81
CA ASP A 130 4.83 -3.28 -9.87
C ASP A 130 4.00 -2.35 -8.98
N GLU A 131 2.72 -2.68 -8.78
CA GLU A 131 1.74 -1.84 -8.06
C GLU A 131 0.66 -2.70 -7.42
N ILE A 132 0.14 -2.30 -6.26
CA ILE A 132 -1.00 -2.94 -5.59
C ILE A 132 -1.91 -1.84 -5.08
N ASP A 133 -3.20 -1.88 -5.47
CA ASP A 133 -4.12 -0.76 -5.35
C ASP A 133 -5.30 -1.02 -4.44
N ILE A 134 -5.71 0.04 -3.76
CA ILE A 134 -7.02 0.28 -3.18
C ILE A 134 -7.50 1.62 -3.72
N GLU A 135 -8.52 1.60 -4.60
CA GLU A 135 -8.99 2.78 -5.33
C GLU A 135 -10.48 3.01 -5.07
N PHE A 136 -10.82 4.24 -4.76
CA PHE A 136 -12.20 4.71 -4.74
C PHE A 136 -12.48 5.52 -5.98
N LEU A 137 -13.33 4.96 -6.85
CA LEU A 137 -13.89 5.69 -7.98
C LEU A 137 -15.00 6.58 -7.44
N GLY A 138 -14.73 7.88 -7.34
CA GLY A 138 -15.61 8.82 -6.63
C GLY A 138 -17.05 8.87 -7.09
N LYS A 139 -17.36 8.38 -8.31
CA LYS A 139 -18.72 8.26 -8.84
C LYS A 139 -19.63 7.34 -8.01
N ASP A 140 -19.04 6.37 -7.28
CA ASP A 140 -19.79 5.43 -6.43
C ASP A 140 -18.93 4.96 -5.26
N THR A 141 -18.92 5.73 -4.18
CA THR A 141 -18.16 5.44 -2.96
C THR A 141 -18.79 4.36 -2.06
N THR A 142 -19.87 3.70 -2.50
CA THR A 142 -20.38 2.47 -1.89
C THR A 142 -19.60 1.22 -2.33
N LYS A 143 -18.60 1.42 -3.21
CA LYS A 143 -17.73 0.41 -3.78
C LYS A 143 -16.28 0.82 -3.65
N VAL A 144 -15.39 -0.18 -3.61
CA VAL A 144 -13.93 -0.02 -3.73
C VAL A 144 -13.44 -0.90 -4.88
N GLN A 145 -12.46 -0.42 -5.63
CA GLN A 145 -11.73 -1.21 -6.62
C GLN A 145 -10.39 -1.66 -6.03
N PHE A 146 -10.11 -2.94 -6.11
CA PHE A 146 -8.77 -3.51 -5.91
C PHE A 146 -8.16 -3.82 -7.26
N ASN A 147 -6.87 -3.63 -7.38
CA ASN A 147 -6.12 -3.93 -8.59
C ASN A 147 -4.66 -4.25 -8.26
N TYR A 148 -3.90 -4.74 -9.21
CA TYR A 148 -2.45 -4.81 -9.14
C TYR A 148 -1.84 -4.90 -10.54
N PHE A 149 -0.57 -4.49 -10.64
CA PHE A 149 0.24 -4.58 -11.85
C PHE A 149 1.51 -5.35 -11.52
N THR A 150 1.92 -6.24 -12.42
CA THR A 150 3.18 -6.98 -12.34
C THR A 150 3.93 -6.82 -13.64
N ASN A 151 5.13 -6.25 -13.60
CA ASN A 151 5.92 -5.91 -14.78
C ASN A 151 5.14 -5.07 -15.81
N GLY A 152 4.29 -4.15 -15.33
CA GLY A 152 3.44 -3.29 -16.15
C GLY A 152 2.18 -3.96 -16.71
N VAL A 153 1.92 -5.20 -16.40
CA VAL A 153 0.71 -5.92 -16.82
C VAL A 153 -0.35 -5.81 -15.73
N GLY A 154 -1.45 -5.11 -16.03
CA GLY A 154 -2.66 -4.96 -15.22
C GLY A 154 -3.79 -5.89 -15.70
N GLY A 155 -5.05 -5.44 -15.56
CA GLY A 155 -6.24 -6.22 -15.93
C GLY A 155 -6.69 -7.14 -14.79
N HIS A 156 -6.42 -6.75 -13.56
CA HIS A 156 -6.74 -7.52 -12.36
C HIS A 156 -7.79 -6.81 -11.48
N GLU A 157 -8.54 -5.86 -12.07
CA GLU A 157 -9.51 -5.04 -11.35
C GLU A 157 -10.62 -5.88 -10.72
N LYS A 158 -10.89 -5.60 -9.45
CA LYS A 158 -11.97 -6.23 -8.69
C LYS A 158 -12.78 -5.19 -7.94
N ILE A 159 -14.03 -4.97 -8.37
CA ILE A 159 -14.98 -4.10 -7.67
C ILE A 159 -15.64 -4.87 -6.53
N ILE A 160 -15.64 -4.29 -5.34
CA ILE A 160 -16.25 -4.83 -4.12
C ILE A 160 -17.33 -3.89 -3.62
N ASN A 161 -18.53 -4.39 -3.39
CA ASN A 161 -19.60 -3.69 -2.68
C ASN A 161 -19.27 -3.64 -1.19
N LEU A 162 -19.34 -2.47 -0.58
CA LEU A 162 -18.96 -2.26 0.81
C LEU A 162 -20.12 -2.50 1.79
N GLY A 163 -21.35 -2.19 1.39
CA GLY A 163 -22.52 -2.17 2.26
C GLY A 163 -22.70 -0.85 3.02
N PHE A 164 -21.81 0.12 2.78
CA PHE A 164 -21.84 1.48 3.33
C PHE A 164 -21.27 2.47 2.29
N ASP A 165 -21.44 3.77 2.51
CA ASP A 165 -20.82 4.82 1.70
C ASP A 165 -19.53 5.28 2.38
N ALA A 166 -18.38 4.92 1.81
CA ALA A 166 -17.04 5.21 2.35
C ALA A 166 -16.74 6.71 2.48
N SER A 167 -17.44 7.57 1.72
CA SER A 167 -17.29 9.03 1.82
C SER A 167 -17.88 9.63 3.10
N GLN A 168 -18.66 8.88 3.86
CA GLN A 168 -19.34 9.36 5.07
C GLN A 168 -18.51 9.19 6.34
N GLY A 169 -17.48 8.35 6.33
CA GLY A 169 -16.67 8.06 7.52
C GLY A 169 -15.32 7.44 7.21
N TYR A 170 -14.49 7.32 8.23
CA TYR A 170 -13.23 6.60 8.14
C TYR A 170 -13.49 5.10 8.29
N HIS A 171 -12.89 4.33 7.42
CA HIS A 171 -12.85 2.88 7.46
C HIS A 171 -11.42 2.40 7.25
N THR A 172 -11.11 1.19 7.72
CA THR A 172 -9.81 0.59 7.54
C THR A 172 -9.80 -0.27 6.28
N TYR A 173 -8.88 0.04 5.38
CA TYR A 173 -8.61 -0.75 4.18
C TYR A 173 -7.20 -1.30 4.27
N ALA A 174 -7.00 -2.53 3.82
CA ALA A 174 -5.70 -3.17 3.90
C ALA A 174 -5.47 -4.14 2.74
N PHE A 175 -4.21 -4.37 2.42
CA PHE A 175 -3.78 -5.56 1.70
C PHE A 175 -2.61 -6.24 2.42
N ASN A 176 -2.62 -7.57 2.41
CA ASN A 176 -1.50 -8.40 2.87
C ASN A 176 -0.86 -9.02 1.63
N TRP A 177 0.34 -8.55 1.32
CA TRP A 177 1.14 -8.97 0.18
C TRP A 177 2.20 -9.98 0.60
N GLN A 178 2.17 -11.14 -0.05
CA GLN A 178 3.13 -12.24 0.17
C GLN A 178 3.66 -12.73 -1.18
N ALA A 179 4.73 -13.51 -1.18
CA ALA A 179 5.38 -13.99 -2.40
C ALA A 179 4.45 -14.71 -3.42
N GLY A 180 3.33 -15.26 -2.97
CA GLY A 180 2.40 -15.99 -3.84
C GLY A 180 0.96 -15.51 -3.75
N SER A 181 0.67 -14.42 -3.03
CA SER A 181 -0.71 -13.94 -2.89
C SER A 181 -0.81 -12.48 -2.44
N ILE A 182 -1.92 -11.86 -2.80
CA ILE A 182 -2.37 -10.61 -2.20
C ILE A 182 -3.77 -10.83 -1.66
N LYS A 183 -4.00 -10.43 -0.40
CA LYS A 183 -5.31 -10.51 0.25
C LYS A 183 -5.76 -9.12 0.65
N TRP A 184 -6.93 -8.67 0.18
CA TRP A 184 -7.50 -7.36 0.52
C TRP A 184 -8.58 -7.47 1.57
N TYR A 185 -8.59 -6.51 2.49
CA TYR A 185 -9.50 -6.46 3.64
C TYR A 185 -10.19 -5.09 3.72
N VAL A 186 -11.41 -5.09 4.23
CA VAL A 186 -12.16 -3.88 4.62
C VAL A 186 -12.65 -4.11 6.04
N ASP A 187 -12.31 -3.20 6.95
CA ASP A 187 -12.61 -3.28 8.39
C ASP A 187 -12.24 -4.65 8.98
N GLY A 188 -11.06 -5.15 8.61
CA GLY A 188 -10.54 -6.44 9.05
C GLY A 188 -11.15 -7.68 8.36
N VAL A 189 -12.19 -7.51 7.54
CA VAL A 189 -12.87 -8.61 6.83
C VAL A 189 -12.23 -8.84 5.47
N LEU A 190 -11.78 -10.07 5.19
CA LEU A 190 -11.24 -10.46 3.88
C LEU A 190 -12.30 -10.31 2.79
N LYS A 191 -11.98 -9.57 1.74
CA LYS A 191 -12.86 -9.29 0.60
C LYS A 191 -12.41 -9.91 -0.71
N HIS A 192 -11.11 -10.02 -0.94
CA HIS A 192 -10.56 -10.59 -2.18
C HIS A 192 -9.19 -11.23 -1.94
N THR A 193 -8.85 -12.22 -2.78
CA THR A 193 -7.53 -12.86 -2.81
C THR A 193 -7.11 -13.05 -4.26
N ALA A 194 -5.90 -12.61 -4.60
CA ALA A 194 -5.21 -12.92 -5.84
C ALA A 194 -4.04 -13.88 -5.56
N THR A 195 -3.82 -14.85 -6.46
CA THR A 195 -2.78 -15.89 -6.30
C THR A 195 -1.97 -16.12 -7.57
N SER A 196 -2.18 -15.31 -8.60
CA SER A 196 -1.46 -15.41 -9.87
C SER A 196 -0.78 -14.10 -10.21
N ASN A 197 0.36 -14.16 -10.87
CA ASN A 197 1.09 -12.99 -11.38
C ASN A 197 1.32 -11.90 -10.33
N ILE A 198 1.75 -12.30 -9.13
CA ILE A 198 1.88 -11.41 -7.97
C ILE A 198 3.14 -10.53 -8.09
N PRO A 199 3.08 -9.20 -7.82
CA PRO A 199 4.23 -8.30 -7.77
C PRO A 199 5.34 -8.81 -6.86
N THR A 200 6.59 -8.47 -7.19
CA THR A 200 7.77 -8.93 -6.43
C THR A 200 8.72 -7.83 -6.01
N HIS A 201 8.59 -6.63 -6.57
CA HIS A 201 9.49 -5.52 -6.30
C HIS A 201 8.94 -4.59 -5.21
N ALA A 202 9.76 -4.32 -4.20
CA ALA A 202 9.41 -3.37 -3.15
C ALA A 202 9.07 -2.00 -3.75
N GLY A 203 7.97 -1.38 -3.27
CA GLY A 203 7.45 -0.10 -3.73
C GLY A 203 7.28 0.91 -2.61
N LYS A 204 7.04 2.16 -2.99
CA LYS A 204 6.65 3.21 -2.05
C LYS A 204 5.17 3.07 -1.72
N MET A 205 4.79 3.31 -0.47
CA MET A 205 3.39 3.56 -0.11
C MET A 205 2.99 4.93 -0.62
N MET A 206 1.84 5.03 -1.27
CA MET A 206 1.36 6.25 -1.89
C MET A 206 -0.12 6.47 -1.62
N MET A 207 -0.51 7.73 -1.54
CA MET A 207 -1.88 8.20 -1.40
C MET A 207 -2.09 9.37 -2.34
N ASN A 208 -3.19 9.38 -3.09
CA ASN A 208 -3.47 10.52 -3.97
C ASN A 208 -4.97 10.78 -4.15
N ILE A 209 -5.27 11.97 -4.70
CA ILE A 209 -6.55 12.35 -5.28
C ILE A 209 -6.29 13.07 -6.61
N TRP A 210 -7.00 12.65 -7.65
CA TRP A 210 -6.86 13.18 -8.99
C TRP A 210 -8.16 13.05 -9.80
N ASN A 211 -8.30 13.84 -10.88
CA ASN A 211 -9.39 13.72 -11.85
C ASN A 211 -8.89 13.11 -13.15
N GLY A 212 -9.77 12.34 -13.80
CA GLY A 212 -9.47 11.67 -15.07
C GLY A 212 -9.81 12.48 -16.29
N THR A 213 -9.17 12.14 -17.42
CA THR A 213 -9.52 12.56 -18.76
C THR A 213 -9.42 11.40 -19.74
N GLY A 214 -10.38 11.26 -20.66
CA GLY A 214 -10.42 10.17 -21.64
C GLY A 214 -10.76 8.80 -21.06
N VAL A 215 -11.22 8.74 -19.79
CA VAL A 215 -11.56 7.52 -19.06
C VAL A 215 -12.96 7.56 -18.42
N ASP A 216 -13.88 8.27 -19.05
CA ASP A 216 -15.23 8.50 -18.54
C ASP A 216 -16.03 7.20 -18.37
N SER A 217 -15.78 6.18 -19.17
CA SER A 217 -16.39 4.86 -19.00
C SER A 217 -16.02 4.22 -17.66
N TRP A 218 -14.80 4.46 -17.18
CA TRP A 218 -14.28 3.95 -15.91
C TRP A 218 -14.65 4.86 -14.74
N LEU A 219 -14.35 6.17 -14.82
CA LEU A 219 -14.51 7.11 -13.71
C LEU A 219 -15.83 7.89 -13.72
N GLY A 220 -16.57 7.92 -14.83
CA GLY A 220 -17.56 8.94 -15.14
C GLY A 220 -16.87 10.23 -15.59
N ALA A 221 -17.61 11.10 -16.28
CA ALA A 221 -17.10 12.40 -16.68
C ALA A 221 -16.87 13.30 -15.46
N TYR A 222 -15.71 13.94 -15.38
CA TYR A 222 -15.44 14.92 -14.33
C TYR A 222 -16.24 16.20 -14.59
N ASN A 223 -16.99 16.64 -13.60
CA ASN A 223 -17.92 17.76 -13.69
C ASN A 223 -17.33 19.12 -13.27
N GLY A 224 -16.01 19.17 -12.99
CA GLY A 224 -15.31 20.38 -12.58
C GLY A 224 -15.48 20.78 -11.12
N ALA A 225 -16.18 19.98 -10.30
CA ALA A 225 -16.39 20.30 -8.89
C ALA A 225 -15.04 20.37 -8.13
N ASN A 226 -14.80 21.49 -7.46
CA ASN A 226 -13.62 21.72 -6.66
C ASN A 226 -13.91 22.80 -5.60
N PRO A 227 -13.20 22.81 -4.42
CA PRO A 227 -12.25 21.81 -4.02
C PRO A 227 -12.90 20.49 -3.58
N LEU A 228 -12.24 19.35 -3.84
CA LEU A 228 -12.63 18.04 -3.34
C LEU A 228 -11.51 17.52 -2.44
N TYR A 229 -11.86 16.70 -1.44
CA TYR A 229 -10.92 16.26 -0.43
C TYR A 229 -11.04 14.77 -0.14
N ALA A 230 -9.90 14.08 -0.12
CA ALA A 230 -9.74 12.78 0.53
C ALA A 230 -8.98 12.96 1.84
N TYR A 231 -9.34 12.17 2.86
CA TYR A 231 -8.75 12.26 4.20
C TYR A 231 -8.19 10.92 4.63
N TYR A 232 -7.03 10.97 5.33
CA TYR A 232 -6.33 9.80 5.86
C TYR A 232 -5.99 10.05 7.32
N ASP A 233 -6.39 9.12 8.19
CA ASP A 233 -6.18 9.21 9.63
C ASP A 233 -4.79 8.69 10.00
N TRP A 234 -4.49 7.46 9.53
CA TRP A 234 -3.20 6.83 9.75
C TRP A 234 -2.89 5.83 8.64
N THR A 235 -1.60 5.51 8.49
CA THR A 235 -1.12 4.38 7.70
C THR A 235 -0.23 3.48 8.55
N LYS A 236 -0.24 2.19 8.24
CA LYS A 236 0.57 1.19 8.93
C LYS A 236 1.14 0.19 7.93
N TYR A 237 2.38 -0.22 8.17
CA TYR A 237 3.01 -1.35 7.51
C TYR A 237 3.55 -2.31 8.57
N THR A 238 3.32 -3.61 8.37
CA THR A 238 3.90 -4.67 9.18
C THR A 238 4.57 -5.67 8.24
N SER A 239 5.88 -5.86 8.37
CA SER A 239 6.62 -6.85 7.57
C SER A 239 6.15 -8.27 7.87
N ASN A 240 6.24 -9.17 6.87
CA ASN A 240 6.02 -10.61 7.09
C ASN A 240 7.16 -11.22 7.90
#